data_46fc96aeef4b4407aa638098de2d5f02
#
_entry.id   46fc96aeef4b4407aa638098de2d5f02
#
_cell.length_a   1.000
_cell.length_b   1.000
_cell.length_c   1.000
_cell.angle_alpha   90.00
_cell.angle_beta   90.00
_cell.angle_gamma   90.00
#
_symmetry.space_group_name_H-M   'P 1'
#
loop_
_entity.id
_entity.type
_entity.pdbx_description
1 polymer ?
#
loop_
_entity_poly.entity_id
_entity_poly.type
_entity_poly.pdbx_seq_one_letter_code
_entity_poly.pdbx_strand_id
1 'polypeptide(L)'
;FVCNSQRDLELEERYLKMLPSLNPQGVIYTCNPSSCFMETVEQLSNKIPFAVINNQNERLNVDAVELDNSKLGRIMAKHLLELGHTHVAYIAPPLTVRQKQRSKRVEGFLKEFQKAGLGDHVVIKAADEQIDKDVPGIDSEYRIGYDLTKELLKEHTDLTAIVGLNDMIAFGILDALYEEKYKVPGEMSVMGCDNTLFARMHHIALTTVEHFVIYKGRDACDIIMKKIKARSEPYAGIEPVSIYHVEYEPQIVMRGTTGYPNLKKRKISTKK
;
A
#
# COMPACT_ATOMS: atom_id res chain seq x y z
N PHE A 1 11.17 8.80 20.93
CA PHE A 1 11.06 7.33 21.04
C PHE A 1 10.43 6.78 19.76
N VAL A 2 10.86 5.58 19.31
CA VAL A 2 10.22 4.81 18.27
C VAL A 2 9.72 3.51 18.89
N CYS A 3 8.41 3.26 18.78
CA CYS A 3 7.76 2.04 19.25
C CYS A 3 7.37 1.20 18.03
N ASN A 4 8.02 0.07 17.82
CA ASN A 4 7.69 -0.83 16.73
C ASN A 4 6.91 -2.03 17.28
N SER A 5 5.62 -2.09 17.01
CA SER A 5 4.75 -3.18 17.46
C SER A 5 4.89 -4.46 16.61
N GLN A 6 5.60 -4.39 15.48
CA GLN A 6 5.76 -5.53 14.55
C GLN A 6 4.41 -6.20 14.16
N ARG A 7 3.34 -5.41 14.13
CA ARG A 7 1.95 -5.86 13.88
C ARG A 7 1.38 -6.78 14.99
N ASP A 8 2.03 -6.84 16.15
CA ASP A 8 1.55 -7.54 17.33
C ASP A 8 0.61 -6.62 18.12
N LEU A 9 -0.65 -7.08 18.31
CA LEU A 9 -1.68 -6.29 18.98
C LEU A 9 -1.42 -6.15 20.48
N GLU A 10 -0.83 -7.14 21.15
CA GLU A 10 -0.55 -7.07 22.58
C GLU A 10 0.57 -6.05 22.82
N LEU A 11 1.59 -6.06 21.96
CA LEU A 11 2.68 -5.09 22.02
C LEU A 11 2.20 -3.68 21.67
N GLU A 12 1.32 -3.54 20.71
CA GLU A 12 0.68 -2.26 20.35
C GLU A 12 -0.14 -1.69 21.50
N GLU A 13 -0.99 -2.51 22.13
CA GLU A 13 -1.77 -2.13 23.31
C GLU A 13 -0.87 -1.69 24.47
N ARG A 14 0.19 -2.46 24.70
CA ARG A 14 1.18 -2.14 25.74
C ARG A 14 1.82 -0.78 25.51
N TYR A 15 2.21 -0.46 24.27
CA TYR A 15 2.77 0.85 23.93
C TYR A 15 1.75 1.96 24.14
N LEU A 16 0.51 1.80 23.66
CA LEU A 16 -0.54 2.81 23.87
C LEU A 16 -0.80 3.07 25.37
N LYS A 17 -0.86 2.03 26.19
CA LYS A 17 -1.04 2.16 27.64
C LYS A 17 0.16 2.82 28.35
N MET A 18 1.36 2.72 27.78
CA MET A 18 2.58 3.31 28.34
C MET A 18 2.70 4.81 28.05
N LEU A 19 2.09 5.31 26.95
CA LEU A 19 2.25 6.70 26.51
C LEU A 19 1.96 7.74 27.59
N PRO A 20 0.89 7.65 28.41
CA PRO A 20 0.64 8.62 29.48
C PRO A 20 1.75 8.74 30.51
N SER A 21 2.42 7.63 30.85
CA SER A 21 3.53 7.65 31.83
C SER A 21 4.82 8.24 31.27
N LEU A 22 5.00 8.21 29.96
CA LEU A 22 6.13 8.83 29.27
C LEU A 22 5.97 10.33 29.07
N ASN A 23 4.74 10.85 29.26
CA ASN A 23 4.40 12.26 29.08
C ASN A 23 4.97 12.87 27.78
N PRO A 24 4.73 12.25 26.59
CA PRO A 24 5.25 12.78 25.33
C PRO A 24 4.58 14.09 24.97
N GLN A 25 5.30 14.98 24.31
CA GLN A 25 4.74 16.25 23.81
C GLN A 25 3.78 16.02 22.64
N GLY A 26 3.95 14.94 21.88
CA GLY A 26 3.09 14.56 20.76
C GLY A 26 3.34 13.13 20.33
N VAL A 27 2.39 12.55 19.60
CA VAL A 27 2.42 11.17 19.11
C VAL A 27 2.06 11.14 17.63
N ILE A 28 2.87 10.47 16.84
CA ILE A 28 2.53 10.08 15.46
C ILE A 28 2.30 8.57 15.44
N TYR A 29 1.10 8.17 15.07
CA TYR A 29 0.68 6.78 15.02
C TYR A 29 0.54 6.34 13.56
N THR A 30 1.36 5.39 13.13
CA THR A 30 1.49 5.02 11.71
C THR A 30 0.66 3.80 11.31
N CYS A 31 -0.17 3.30 12.18
CA CYS A 31 -1.08 2.18 11.91
C CYS A 31 -2.52 2.67 11.80
N ASN A 32 -3.34 1.92 11.07
CA ASN A 32 -4.77 2.07 11.21
C ASN A 32 -5.19 1.42 12.54
N PRO A 33 -5.69 2.18 13.53
CA PRO A 33 -6.08 1.61 14.80
C PRO A 33 -7.05 0.45 14.58
N SER A 34 -6.77 -0.69 15.20
CA SER A 34 -7.76 -1.76 15.23
C SER A 34 -9.00 -1.27 15.99
N SER A 35 -10.15 -1.85 15.73
CA SER A 35 -11.41 -1.44 16.38
C SER A 35 -11.32 -1.47 17.91
N CYS A 36 -10.44 -2.31 18.48
CA CYS A 36 -10.23 -2.42 19.92
C CYS A 36 -9.43 -1.24 20.52
N PHE A 37 -8.66 -0.48 19.70
CA PHE A 37 -7.84 0.63 20.19
C PHE A 37 -8.40 2.02 19.87
N MET A 38 -9.51 2.09 19.15
CA MET A 38 -10.12 3.37 18.76
C MET A 38 -10.42 4.27 19.94
N GLU A 39 -11.06 3.73 20.96
CA GLU A 39 -11.38 4.48 22.17
C GLU A 39 -10.11 4.95 22.90
N THR A 40 -9.10 4.10 22.99
CA THR A 40 -7.81 4.46 23.60
C THR A 40 -7.12 5.57 22.82
N VAL A 41 -7.13 5.51 21.49
CA VAL A 41 -6.54 6.55 20.63
C VAL A 41 -7.30 7.86 20.78
N GLU A 42 -8.63 7.87 20.82
CA GLU A 42 -9.44 9.06 21.07
C GLU A 42 -9.16 9.67 22.44
N GLN A 43 -9.09 8.86 23.49
CA GLN A 43 -8.77 9.33 24.84
C GLN A 43 -7.36 9.94 24.91
N LEU A 44 -6.39 9.36 24.21
CA LEU A 44 -5.05 9.90 24.12
C LEU A 44 -4.99 11.22 23.33
N SER A 45 -5.70 11.29 22.21
CA SER A 45 -5.72 12.48 21.35
C SER A 45 -6.31 13.70 22.03
N ASN A 46 -7.23 13.51 22.98
CA ASN A 46 -7.77 14.58 23.81
C ASN A 46 -6.75 15.14 24.81
N LYS A 47 -5.77 14.35 25.20
CA LYS A 47 -4.76 14.71 26.20
C LYS A 47 -3.42 15.12 25.60
N ILE A 48 -3.03 14.52 24.50
CA ILE A 48 -1.73 14.67 23.85
C ILE A 48 -1.95 15.02 22.38
N PRO A 49 -1.21 15.97 21.76
CA PRO A 49 -1.20 16.14 20.32
C PRO A 49 -0.97 14.79 19.61
N PHE A 50 -1.93 14.34 18.81
CA PHE A 50 -1.95 12.99 18.27
C PHE A 50 -2.32 13.03 16.78
N ALA A 51 -1.47 12.50 15.90
CA ALA A 51 -1.75 12.42 14.48
C ALA A 51 -1.65 10.97 14.01
N VAL A 52 -2.61 10.52 13.21
CA VAL A 52 -2.65 9.18 12.64
C VAL A 52 -2.29 9.24 11.15
N ILE A 53 -1.34 8.43 10.72
CA ILE A 53 -1.03 8.25 9.30
C ILE A 53 -1.74 7.00 8.79
N ASN A 54 -2.38 7.12 7.60
CA ASN A 54 -3.17 6.06 6.97
C ASN A 54 -4.41 5.63 7.78
N ASN A 55 -5.02 6.56 8.53
CA ASN A 55 -6.34 6.33 9.12
C ASN A 55 -7.39 6.29 8.01
N GLN A 56 -8.16 5.22 7.93
CA GLN A 56 -9.33 5.15 7.05
C GLN A 56 -10.60 4.86 7.86
N ASN A 57 -10.59 5.22 9.13
CA ASN A 57 -11.74 5.08 9.98
C ASN A 57 -12.42 6.44 10.12
N GLU A 58 -13.46 6.67 9.33
CA GLU A 58 -14.27 7.89 9.35
C GLU A 58 -14.88 8.21 10.71
N ARG A 59 -14.91 7.23 11.63
CA ARG A 59 -15.43 7.42 12.98
C ARG A 59 -14.41 7.95 13.97
N LEU A 60 -13.14 7.95 13.62
CA LEU A 60 -12.07 8.36 14.51
C LEU A 60 -11.82 9.87 14.36
N ASN A 61 -12.22 10.64 15.38
CA ASN A 61 -12.10 12.10 15.39
C ASN A 61 -10.71 12.56 15.87
N VAL A 62 -9.68 12.30 15.06
CA VAL A 62 -8.27 12.66 15.33
C VAL A 62 -7.64 13.30 14.10
N ASP A 63 -6.52 13.98 14.31
CA ASP A 63 -5.74 14.48 13.17
C ASP A 63 -5.26 13.30 12.32
N ALA A 64 -5.41 13.42 11.02
CA ALA A 64 -5.10 12.34 10.09
C ALA A 64 -4.38 12.83 8.84
N VAL A 65 -3.42 12.01 8.40
CA VAL A 65 -2.78 12.16 7.08
C VAL A 65 -3.00 10.87 6.32
N GLU A 66 -3.72 10.94 5.21
CA GLU A 66 -4.34 9.80 4.56
C GLU A 66 -4.00 9.66 3.08
N LEU A 67 -4.27 8.47 2.57
CA LEU A 67 -4.26 8.15 1.14
C LEU A 67 -5.36 7.11 0.89
N ASP A 68 -6.26 7.38 -0.05
CA ASP A 68 -7.32 6.44 -0.40
C ASP A 68 -6.75 5.21 -1.14
N ASN A 69 -6.65 4.08 -0.41
CA ASN A 69 -6.17 2.83 -0.98
C ASN A 69 -7.11 2.26 -2.05
N SER A 70 -8.41 2.47 -1.96
CA SER A 70 -9.34 2.05 -3.01
C SER A 70 -9.11 2.84 -4.29
N LYS A 71 -8.89 4.15 -4.18
CA LYS A 71 -8.55 5.03 -5.31
C LYS A 71 -7.22 4.65 -5.93
N LEU A 72 -6.23 4.31 -5.08
CA LEU A 72 -4.93 3.83 -5.51
C LEU A 72 -5.06 2.56 -6.36
N GLY A 73 -5.81 1.56 -5.90
CA GLY A 73 -6.09 0.35 -6.69
C GLY A 73 -6.79 0.68 -8.01
N ARG A 74 -7.78 1.58 -7.99
CA ARG A 74 -8.49 2.01 -9.22
C ARG A 74 -7.57 2.64 -10.25
N ILE A 75 -6.65 3.53 -9.87
CA ILE A 75 -5.75 4.16 -10.85
C ILE A 75 -4.75 3.15 -11.44
N MET A 76 -4.30 2.16 -10.67
CA MET A 76 -3.47 1.06 -11.19
C MET A 76 -4.23 0.26 -12.27
N ALA A 77 -5.48 -0.10 -11.99
CA ALA A 77 -6.33 -0.81 -12.93
C ALA A 77 -6.60 0.00 -14.21
N LYS A 78 -6.94 1.29 -14.07
CA LYS A 78 -7.16 2.20 -15.20
C LYS A 78 -5.95 2.28 -16.12
N HIS A 79 -4.75 2.43 -15.54
CA HIS A 79 -3.51 2.47 -16.32
C HIS A 79 -3.34 1.21 -17.19
N LEU A 80 -3.59 0.03 -16.64
CA LEU A 80 -3.46 -1.22 -17.40
C LEU A 80 -4.58 -1.37 -18.45
N LEU A 81 -5.81 -0.97 -18.12
CA LEU A 81 -6.93 -0.97 -19.07
C LEU A 81 -6.69 -0.01 -20.23
N GLU A 82 -6.16 1.19 -19.98
CA GLU A 82 -5.79 2.18 -21.01
C GLU A 82 -4.68 1.67 -21.93
N LEU A 83 -3.77 0.84 -21.43
CA LEU A 83 -2.79 0.13 -22.25
C LEU A 83 -3.39 -1.08 -23.00
N GLY A 84 -4.64 -1.46 -22.74
CA GLY A 84 -5.32 -2.57 -23.39
C GLY A 84 -5.10 -3.94 -22.74
N HIS A 85 -4.63 -4.01 -21.51
CA HIS A 85 -4.52 -5.26 -20.77
C HIS A 85 -5.90 -5.74 -20.33
N THR A 86 -6.22 -7.01 -20.66
CA THR A 86 -7.50 -7.64 -20.31
C THR A 86 -7.35 -8.85 -19.40
N HIS A 87 -6.18 -9.49 -19.35
CA HIS A 87 -5.87 -10.64 -18.51
C HIS A 87 -4.68 -10.28 -17.64
N VAL A 88 -4.94 -10.09 -16.36
CA VAL A 88 -3.95 -9.56 -15.43
C VAL A 88 -3.96 -10.34 -14.12
N ALA A 89 -2.82 -10.38 -13.44
CA ALA A 89 -2.73 -10.89 -12.08
C ALA A 89 -2.38 -9.78 -11.10
N TYR A 90 -2.85 -9.92 -9.87
CA TYR A 90 -2.51 -9.05 -8.75
C TYR A 90 -1.94 -9.89 -7.61
N ILE A 91 -0.69 -9.66 -7.27
CA ILE A 91 0.00 -10.38 -6.17
C ILE A 91 -0.02 -9.52 -4.92
N ALA A 92 -0.46 -10.13 -3.82
CA ALA A 92 -0.56 -9.47 -2.51
C ALA A 92 0.00 -10.36 -1.39
N PRO A 93 0.49 -9.75 -0.29
CA PRO A 93 0.69 -10.49 0.94
C PRO A 93 -0.66 -10.92 1.52
N PRO A 94 -0.70 -11.62 2.67
CA PRO A 94 -1.97 -12.07 3.25
C PRO A 94 -2.98 -10.93 3.39
N LEU A 95 -4.20 -11.16 2.89
CA LEU A 95 -5.31 -10.20 2.92
C LEU A 95 -6.20 -10.48 4.14
N THR A 96 -5.69 -10.14 5.32
CA THR A 96 -6.40 -10.39 6.58
C THR A 96 -7.32 -9.23 6.95
N VAL A 97 -8.29 -9.50 7.83
CA VAL A 97 -9.18 -8.47 8.41
C VAL A 97 -8.38 -7.34 9.10
N ARG A 98 -7.19 -7.66 9.62
CA ARG A 98 -6.28 -6.70 10.26
C ARG A 98 -5.63 -5.74 9.28
N GLN A 99 -5.53 -6.12 8.01
CA GLN A 99 -4.83 -5.35 6.98
C GLN A 99 -5.80 -4.77 5.95
N LYS A 100 -6.90 -4.18 6.42
CA LYS A 100 -7.97 -3.60 5.59
C LYS A 100 -7.48 -2.67 4.47
N GLN A 101 -6.35 -2.00 4.69
CA GLN A 101 -5.74 -1.11 3.69
C GLN A 101 -5.31 -1.87 2.43
N ARG A 102 -4.70 -3.05 2.62
CA ARG A 102 -4.29 -3.92 1.52
C ARG A 102 -5.50 -4.44 0.76
N SER A 103 -6.52 -4.92 1.49
CA SER A 103 -7.77 -5.39 0.89
C SER A 103 -8.48 -4.30 0.11
N LYS A 104 -8.58 -3.07 0.63
CA LYS A 104 -9.18 -1.93 -0.08
C LYS A 104 -8.46 -1.60 -1.40
N ARG A 105 -7.13 -1.74 -1.45
CA ARG A 105 -6.35 -1.52 -2.67
C ARG A 105 -6.69 -2.58 -3.73
N VAL A 106 -6.69 -3.85 -3.33
CA VAL A 106 -7.06 -4.97 -4.21
C VAL A 106 -8.52 -4.85 -4.68
N GLU A 107 -9.44 -4.53 -3.77
CA GLU A 107 -10.86 -4.31 -4.11
C GLU A 107 -11.04 -3.16 -5.10
N GLY A 108 -10.32 -2.06 -4.90
CA GLY A 108 -10.36 -0.92 -5.81
C GLY A 108 -9.88 -1.29 -7.22
N PHE A 109 -8.81 -2.09 -7.30
CA PHE A 109 -8.29 -2.61 -8.56
C PHE A 109 -9.31 -3.52 -9.25
N LEU A 110 -9.84 -4.51 -8.54
CA LEU A 110 -10.82 -5.46 -9.07
C LEU A 110 -12.11 -4.77 -9.54
N LYS A 111 -12.63 -3.82 -8.75
CA LYS A 111 -13.84 -3.06 -9.12
C LYS A 111 -13.71 -2.33 -10.46
N GLU A 112 -12.53 -1.82 -10.77
CA GLU A 112 -12.34 -1.10 -12.04
C GLU A 112 -12.35 -2.05 -13.24
N PHE A 113 -11.73 -3.24 -13.12
CA PHE A 113 -11.84 -4.29 -14.13
C PHE A 113 -13.27 -4.83 -14.25
N GLN A 114 -14.00 -4.98 -13.16
CA GLN A 114 -15.41 -5.37 -13.16
C GLN A 114 -16.28 -4.37 -13.92
N LYS A 115 -16.06 -3.06 -13.73
CA LYS A 115 -16.76 -2.01 -14.50
C LYS A 115 -16.50 -2.08 -16.00
N ALA A 116 -15.30 -2.54 -16.38
CA ALA A 116 -14.94 -2.77 -17.77
C ALA A 116 -15.49 -4.10 -18.34
N GLY A 117 -16.22 -4.90 -17.54
CA GLY A 117 -16.71 -6.23 -17.94
C GLY A 117 -15.62 -7.30 -17.95
N LEU A 118 -14.48 -7.06 -17.30
CA LEU A 118 -13.29 -7.91 -17.31
C LEU A 118 -12.94 -8.47 -15.92
N GLY A 119 -13.88 -8.45 -14.97
CA GLY A 119 -13.63 -8.92 -13.59
C GLY A 119 -13.15 -10.36 -13.52
N ASP A 120 -13.70 -11.25 -14.34
CA ASP A 120 -13.33 -12.69 -14.38
C ASP A 120 -11.95 -12.94 -15.00
N HIS A 121 -11.35 -11.92 -15.59
CA HIS A 121 -10.01 -11.98 -16.18
C HIS A 121 -8.91 -11.45 -15.24
N VAL A 122 -9.25 -11.18 -14.00
CA VAL A 122 -8.32 -10.73 -12.96
C VAL A 122 -8.04 -11.87 -11.99
N VAL A 123 -6.80 -12.32 -11.93
CA VAL A 123 -6.35 -13.32 -10.96
C VAL A 123 -5.80 -12.60 -9.72
N ILE A 124 -6.43 -12.78 -8.56
CA ILE A 124 -5.89 -12.30 -7.29
C ILE A 124 -5.15 -13.44 -6.62
N LYS A 125 -3.83 -13.32 -6.48
CA LYS A 125 -2.98 -14.31 -5.80
C LYS A 125 -2.45 -13.66 -4.52
N ALA A 126 -2.98 -14.08 -3.37
CA ALA A 126 -2.52 -13.62 -2.05
C ALA A 126 -1.70 -14.74 -1.38
N ALA A 127 -0.66 -14.35 -0.67
CA ALA A 127 0.13 -15.28 0.13
C ALA A 127 -0.65 -15.78 1.34
N ASP A 128 -0.28 -16.96 1.85
CA ASP A 128 -0.79 -17.52 3.10
C ASP A 128 -0.23 -16.77 4.31
N GLU A 129 -0.99 -16.70 5.40
CA GLU A 129 -0.58 -16.03 6.65
C GLU A 129 0.72 -16.60 7.25
N GLN A 130 1.04 -17.86 6.97
CA GLN A 130 2.24 -18.51 7.50
C GLN A 130 3.52 -17.88 6.94
N ILE A 131 3.54 -17.49 5.67
CA ILE A 131 4.72 -16.90 5.02
C ILE A 131 5.14 -15.59 5.69
N ASP A 132 4.18 -14.78 6.15
CA ASP A 132 4.45 -13.48 6.81
C ASP A 132 5.05 -13.65 8.22
N LYS A 133 4.92 -14.85 8.82
CA LYS A 133 5.49 -15.19 10.14
C LYS A 133 6.90 -15.73 10.07
N ASP A 134 7.21 -16.51 9.02
CA ASP A 134 8.49 -17.21 8.90
C ASP A 134 9.64 -16.27 8.48
N VAL A 135 9.33 -15.24 7.68
CA VAL A 135 10.29 -14.23 7.20
C VAL A 135 9.66 -12.84 7.31
N PRO A 136 9.73 -12.17 8.47
CA PRO A 136 9.10 -10.87 8.63
C PRO A 136 9.85 -9.77 7.87
N GLY A 137 9.10 -8.82 7.31
CA GLY A 137 9.65 -7.58 6.75
C GLY A 137 9.77 -7.56 5.24
N ILE A 138 10.71 -6.78 4.75
CA ILE A 138 10.92 -6.49 3.32
C ILE A 138 11.25 -7.75 2.51
N ASP A 139 12.04 -8.67 3.08
CA ASP A 139 12.43 -9.92 2.43
C ASP A 139 11.24 -10.85 2.18
N SER A 140 10.25 -10.84 3.08
CA SER A 140 9.00 -11.58 2.91
C SER A 140 8.21 -11.08 1.69
N GLU A 141 8.05 -9.77 1.54
CA GLU A 141 7.30 -9.19 0.43
C GLU A 141 7.97 -9.46 -0.93
N TYR A 142 9.30 -9.37 -1.00
CA TYR A 142 10.04 -9.74 -2.20
C TYR A 142 9.85 -11.23 -2.56
N ARG A 143 9.97 -12.14 -1.58
CA ARG A 143 9.76 -13.58 -1.79
C ARG A 143 8.34 -13.90 -2.24
N ILE A 144 7.34 -13.27 -1.64
CA ILE A 144 5.94 -13.40 -2.07
C ILE A 144 5.81 -13.06 -3.57
N GLY A 145 6.40 -11.94 -4.00
CA GLY A 145 6.39 -11.55 -5.41
C GLY A 145 7.02 -12.60 -6.31
N TYR A 146 8.20 -13.09 -5.92
CA TYR A 146 8.95 -14.09 -6.69
C TYR A 146 8.22 -15.45 -6.75
N ASP A 147 7.87 -16.02 -5.60
CA ASP A 147 7.31 -17.36 -5.52
C ASP A 147 5.93 -17.45 -6.18
N LEU A 148 5.04 -16.49 -5.87
CA LEU A 148 3.70 -16.48 -6.45
C LEU A 148 3.71 -16.18 -7.96
N THR A 149 4.70 -15.46 -8.47
CA THR A 149 4.88 -15.31 -9.91
C THR A 149 5.24 -16.63 -10.58
N LYS A 150 6.17 -17.41 -9.99
CA LYS A 150 6.54 -18.73 -10.52
C LYS A 150 5.34 -19.69 -10.56
N GLU A 151 4.44 -19.60 -9.58
CA GLU A 151 3.20 -20.38 -9.57
C GLU A 151 2.23 -19.90 -10.66
N LEU A 152 1.97 -18.59 -10.73
CA LEU A 152 1.05 -17.98 -11.71
C LEU A 152 1.44 -18.34 -13.16
N LEU A 153 2.74 -18.34 -13.49
CA LEU A 153 3.21 -18.64 -14.82
C LEU A 153 2.96 -20.10 -15.24
N LYS A 154 2.83 -21.01 -14.26
CA LYS A 154 2.47 -22.42 -14.52
C LYS A 154 0.96 -22.61 -14.71
N GLU A 155 0.16 -21.82 -13.99
CA GLU A 155 -1.29 -21.92 -13.95
C GLU A 155 -1.97 -21.12 -15.08
N HIS A 156 -1.36 -19.99 -15.48
CA HIS A 156 -1.95 -19.01 -16.39
C HIS A 156 -0.96 -18.63 -17.51
N THR A 157 -1.29 -18.98 -18.75
CA THR A 157 -0.45 -18.70 -19.94
C THR A 157 -0.89 -17.48 -20.72
N ASP A 158 -2.01 -16.88 -20.34
CA ASP A 158 -2.68 -15.77 -21.04
C ASP A 158 -2.54 -14.41 -20.34
N LEU A 159 -1.85 -14.37 -19.22
CA LEU A 159 -1.55 -13.11 -18.53
C LEU A 159 -0.68 -12.19 -19.38
N THR A 160 -0.98 -10.90 -19.33
CA THR A 160 -0.22 -9.85 -20.02
C THR A 160 0.36 -8.82 -19.08
N ALA A 161 -0.12 -8.77 -17.84
CA ALA A 161 0.42 -7.92 -16.79
C ALA A 161 0.31 -8.58 -15.42
N ILE A 162 1.29 -8.29 -14.55
CA ILE A 162 1.29 -8.70 -13.13
C ILE A 162 1.52 -7.45 -12.30
N VAL A 163 0.66 -7.26 -11.30
CA VAL A 163 0.72 -6.13 -10.36
C VAL A 163 1.16 -6.63 -9.00
N GLY A 164 2.20 -6.03 -8.44
CA GLY A 164 2.55 -6.17 -7.03
C GLY A 164 1.79 -5.16 -6.16
N LEU A 165 1.30 -5.58 -5.00
CA LEU A 165 0.63 -4.69 -4.06
C LEU A 165 1.53 -3.49 -3.70
N ASN A 166 2.85 -3.70 -3.65
CA ASN A 166 3.86 -2.66 -3.46
C ASN A 166 5.10 -2.91 -4.34
N ASP A 167 6.08 -2.01 -4.27
CA ASP A 167 7.31 -2.10 -5.07
C ASP A 167 8.15 -3.34 -4.71
N MET A 168 8.19 -3.75 -3.43
CA MET A 168 8.99 -4.92 -3.02
C MET A 168 8.47 -6.21 -3.64
N ILE A 169 7.15 -6.40 -3.65
CA ILE A 169 6.51 -7.50 -4.37
C ILE A 169 6.79 -7.40 -5.86
N ALA A 170 6.72 -6.19 -6.44
CA ALA A 170 6.99 -5.98 -7.85
C ALA A 170 8.44 -6.32 -8.25
N PHE A 171 9.42 -6.09 -7.37
CA PHE A 171 10.80 -6.52 -7.61
C PHE A 171 10.93 -8.04 -7.63
N GLY A 172 10.26 -8.75 -6.72
CA GLY A 172 10.19 -10.22 -6.78
C GLY A 172 9.54 -10.74 -8.07
N ILE A 173 8.47 -10.08 -8.54
CA ILE A 173 7.83 -10.37 -9.82
C ILE A 173 8.82 -10.21 -10.98
N LEU A 174 9.56 -9.09 -11.02
CA LEU A 174 10.55 -8.81 -12.06
C LEU A 174 11.64 -9.88 -12.11
N ASP A 175 12.17 -10.29 -10.95
CA ASP A 175 13.23 -11.28 -10.88
C ASP A 175 12.74 -12.68 -11.31
N ALA A 176 11.52 -13.09 -10.93
CA ALA A 176 10.91 -14.32 -11.39
C ALA A 176 10.70 -14.32 -12.91
N LEU A 177 10.22 -13.21 -13.47
CA LEU A 177 10.04 -13.06 -14.93
C LEU A 177 11.37 -13.06 -15.66
N TYR A 178 12.41 -12.43 -15.12
CA TYR A 178 13.75 -12.42 -15.69
C TYR A 178 14.34 -13.84 -15.73
N GLU A 179 14.21 -14.61 -14.67
CA GLU A 179 14.66 -16.00 -14.62
C GLU A 179 13.93 -16.87 -15.64
N GLU A 180 12.62 -16.69 -15.80
CA GLU A 180 11.79 -17.36 -16.81
C GLU A 180 11.96 -16.77 -18.23
N LYS A 181 12.90 -15.82 -18.40
CA LYS A 181 13.26 -15.18 -19.68
C LYS A 181 12.13 -14.40 -20.35
N TYR A 182 11.17 -13.90 -19.58
CA TYR A 182 10.17 -12.98 -20.08
C TYR A 182 10.76 -11.59 -20.33
N LYS A 183 10.36 -10.96 -21.42
CA LYS A 183 10.70 -9.56 -21.72
C LYS A 183 9.69 -8.63 -21.06
N VAL A 184 10.18 -7.79 -20.14
CA VAL A 184 9.37 -6.73 -19.52
C VAL A 184 9.73 -5.39 -20.18
N PRO A 185 8.74 -4.62 -20.69
CA PRO A 185 7.30 -4.86 -20.73
C PRO A 185 6.83 -5.66 -21.96
N GLY A 186 7.72 -6.05 -22.87
CA GLY A 186 7.38 -6.57 -24.21
C GLY A 186 6.51 -7.83 -24.23
N GLU A 187 6.57 -8.66 -23.21
CA GLU A 187 5.79 -9.89 -23.08
C GLU A 187 4.91 -9.90 -21.83
N MET A 188 5.36 -9.23 -20.77
CA MET A 188 4.64 -9.09 -19.51
C MET A 188 4.88 -7.68 -18.95
N SER A 189 3.82 -6.94 -18.69
CA SER A 189 3.91 -5.69 -17.96
C SER A 189 3.96 -5.94 -16.46
N VAL A 190 4.74 -5.10 -15.73
CA VAL A 190 4.85 -5.17 -14.27
C VAL A 190 4.63 -3.80 -13.67
N MET A 191 3.85 -3.73 -12.60
CA MET A 191 3.56 -2.50 -11.89
C MET A 191 3.62 -2.72 -10.39
N GLY A 192 4.16 -1.72 -9.66
CA GLY A 192 4.20 -1.68 -8.20
C GLY A 192 3.46 -0.50 -7.61
N CYS A 193 3.71 -0.24 -6.32
CA CYS A 193 3.24 0.92 -5.57
C CYS A 193 4.27 1.25 -4.48
N ASP A 194 4.52 2.49 -4.23
CA ASP A 194 5.29 3.21 -3.20
C ASP A 194 6.29 4.20 -3.77
N ASN A 195 6.69 4.04 -5.04
CA ASN A 195 7.70 4.86 -5.72
C ASN A 195 9.02 4.93 -4.93
N THR A 196 9.49 3.78 -4.48
CA THR A 196 10.73 3.64 -3.71
C THR A 196 11.96 4.06 -4.50
N LEU A 197 13.10 4.23 -3.82
CA LEU A 197 14.37 4.55 -4.47
C LEU A 197 14.75 3.51 -5.53
N PHE A 198 14.57 2.22 -5.24
CA PHE A 198 14.90 1.14 -6.17
C PHE A 198 14.04 1.17 -7.44
N ALA A 199 12.75 1.52 -7.32
CA ALA A 199 11.86 1.67 -8.47
C ALA A 199 12.37 2.73 -9.48
N ARG A 200 13.15 3.71 -9.01
CA ARG A 200 13.71 4.80 -9.83
C ARG A 200 15.02 4.44 -10.52
N MET A 201 15.68 3.34 -10.13
CA MET A 201 16.94 2.93 -10.73
C MET A 201 16.75 2.63 -12.21
N HIS A 202 17.66 3.13 -13.05
CA HIS A 202 17.54 3.04 -14.50
C HIS A 202 17.38 1.62 -15.05
N HIS A 203 18.04 0.66 -14.44
CA HIS A 203 17.95 -0.75 -14.85
C HIS A 203 16.67 -1.45 -14.42
N ILE A 204 15.96 -0.91 -13.41
CA ILE A 204 14.68 -1.42 -12.93
C ILE A 204 13.55 -0.66 -13.60
N ALA A 205 13.59 0.67 -13.52
CA ALA A 205 12.65 1.61 -14.13
C ALA A 205 11.18 1.18 -13.91
N LEU A 206 10.83 0.79 -12.66
CA LEU A 206 9.52 0.25 -12.32
C LEU A 206 8.43 1.32 -12.44
N THR A 207 7.41 1.04 -13.24
CA THR A 207 6.14 1.77 -13.22
C THR A 207 5.44 1.50 -11.90
N THR A 208 5.09 2.56 -11.16
CA THR A 208 4.59 2.45 -9.80
C THR A 208 3.59 3.57 -9.50
N VAL A 209 3.00 3.55 -8.31
CA VAL A 209 2.18 4.65 -7.79
C VAL A 209 2.92 5.40 -6.71
N GLU A 210 2.91 6.73 -6.77
CA GLU A 210 3.45 7.58 -5.70
C GLU A 210 2.57 7.48 -4.44
N HIS A 211 3.19 7.08 -3.34
CA HIS A 211 2.53 6.85 -2.05
C HIS A 211 2.75 8.00 -1.04
N PHE A 212 3.58 8.97 -1.39
CA PHE A 212 3.86 10.17 -0.59
C PHE A 212 4.33 9.91 0.85
N VAL A 213 5.07 8.82 1.10
CA VAL A 213 5.48 8.40 2.45
C VAL A 213 6.22 9.51 3.21
N ILE A 214 7.19 10.16 2.55
CA ILE A 214 8.01 11.23 3.15
C ILE A 214 7.13 12.45 3.49
N TYR A 215 6.25 12.84 2.59
CA TYR A 215 5.37 14.00 2.76
C TYR A 215 4.35 13.76 3.88
N LYS A 216 3.76 12.58 3.95
CA LYS A 216 2.83 12.22 5.03
C LYS A 216 3.49 12.31 6.41
N GLY A 217 4.73 11.84 6.53
CA GLY A 217 5.50 11.98 7.76
C GLY A 217 5.76 13.44 8.14
N ARG A 218 6.12 14.29 7.15
CA ARG A 218 6.31 15.73 7.35
C ARG A 218 5.04 16.41 7.84
N ASP A 219 3.92 16.18 7.13
CA ASP A 219 2.65 16.81 7.47
C ASP A 219 2.15 16.38 8.86
N ALA A 220 2.33 15.10 9.22
CA ALA A 220 2.02 14.65 10.56
C ALA A 220 2.86 15.36 11.62
N CYS A 221 4.17 15.57 11.37
CA CYS A 221 5.04 16.35 12.26
C CYS A 221 4.58 17.80 12.35
N ASP A 222 4.24 18.45 11.22
CA ASP A 222 3.80 19.84 11.19
C ASP A 222 2.49 20.03 11.96
N ILE A 223 1.54 19.10 11.83
CA ILE A 223 0.30 19.08 12.61
C ILE A 223 0.61 19.01 14.11
N ILE A 224 1.45 18.06 14.51
CA ILE A 224 1.83 17.89 15.93
C ILE A 224 2.51 19.16 16.46
N MET A 225 3.45 19.73 15.72
CA MET A 225 4.15 20.95 16.15
C MET A 225 3.22 22.15 16.29
N LYS A 226 2.28 22.33 15.37
CA LYS A 226 1.24 23.36 15.49
C LYS A 226 0.41 23.18 16.76
N LYS A 227 0.00 21.95 17.08
CA LYS A 227 -0.79 21.65 18.28
C LYS A 227 -0.01 21.82 19.58
N ILE A 228 1.26 21.46 19.60
CA ILE A 228 2.14 21.71 20.76
C ILE A 228 2.23 23.22 21.02
N LYS A 229 2.49 24.00 19.96
CA LYS A 229 2.58 25.48 20.08
C LYS A 229 1.28 26.09 20.57
N ALA A 230 0.13 25.69 20.01
CA ALA A 230 -1.18 26.20 20.42
C ALA A 230 -1.52 25.88 21.89
N ARG A 231 -1.01 24.76 22.43
CA ARG A 231 -1.19 24.42 23.86
C ARG A 231 -0.26 25.21 24.78
N SER A 232 0.93 25.59 24.35
CA SER A 232 1.87 26.37 25.13
C SER A 232 1.55 27.86 25.15
N GLU A 233 0.86 28.38 24.13
CA GLU A 233 0.53 29.77 23.95
C GLU A 233 -1.00 30.01 23.73
N PRO A 234 -1.88 29.66 24.69
CA PRO A 234 -3.33 29.65 24.50
C PRO A 234 -3.95 31.01 24.20
N TYR A 235 -3.22 32.12 24.43
CA TYR A 235 -3.71 33.48 24.20
C TYR A 235 -3.11 34.20 22.97
N ALA A 236 -2.36 33.49 22.15
CA ALA A 236 -1.70 34.06 20.95
C ALA A 236 -2.64 34.32 19.76
N GLY A 237 -3.95 34.40 19.97
CA GLY A 237 -4.94 34.60 18.90
C GLY A 237 -5.06 33.41 17.94
N ILE A 238 -4.56 32.25 18.35
CA ILE A 238 -4.67 31.03 17.58
C ILE A 238 -6.06 30.43 17.78
N GLU A 239 -6.81 30.26 16.68
CA GLU A 239 -8.14 29.66 16.71
C GLU A 239 -8.14 28.30 17.44
N PRO A 240 -9.29 27.90 18.04
CA PRO A 240 -9.42 26.58 18.65
C PRO A 240 -8.96 25.50 17.63
N VAL A 241 -8.07 24.63 18.08
CA VAL A 241 -7.32 23.74 17.20
C VAL A 241 -8.28 22.76 16.52
N SER A 242 -8.63 23.06 15.28
CA SER A 242 -9.42 22.18 14.42
C SER A 242 -8.72 20.83 14.24
N ILE A 243 -9.50 19.82 13.93
CA ILE A 243 -8.95 18.55 13.50
C ILE A 243 -8.48 18.71 12.05
N TYR A 244 -7.25 18.31 11.79
CA TYR A 244 -6.65 18.37 10.46
C TYR A 244 -6.82 17.02 9.75
N HIS A 245 -7.39 17.08 8.55
CA HIS A 245 -7.40 15.96 7.62
C HIS A 245 -6.64 16.36 6.36
N VAL A 246 -5.54 15.65 6.10
CA VAL A 246 -4.73 15.81 4.89
C VAL A 246 -4.84 14.54 4.07
N GLU A 247 -5.45 14.61 2.91
CA GLU A 247 -5.56 13.48 1.98
C GLU A 247 -4.68 13.71 0.76
N TYR A 248 -3.85 12.73 0.44
CA TYR A 248 -3.00 12.73 -0.76
C TYR A 248 -3.70 12.09 -1.93
N GLU A 249 -3.58 12.73 -3.10
CA GLU A 249 -4.06 12.19 -4.36
C GLU A 249 -3.01 11.25 -4.96
N PRO A 250 -3.27 9.93 -5.10
CA PRO A 250 -2.32 9.00 -5.66
C PRO A 250 -2.05 9.29 -7.14
N GLN A 251 -0.80 9.14 -7.59
CA GLN A 251 -0.37 9.42 -8.95
C GLN A 251 0.43 8.26 -9.54
N ILE A 252 0.13 7.90 -10.80
CA ILE A 252 0.95 6.95 -11.54
C ILE A 252 2.28 7.59 -11.92
N VAL A 253 3.35 6.90 -11.64
CA VAL A 253 4.71 7.22 -12.11
C VAL A 253 5.09 6.21 -13.17
N MET A 254 4.82 6.55 -14.42
CA MET A 254 5.15 5.68 -15.57
C MET A 254 6.65 5.61 -15.79
N ARG A 255 7.16 4.39 -16.01
CA ARG A 255 8.56 4.10 -16.35
C ARG A 255 8.65 3.00 -17.41
N GLY A 256 9.62 2.11 -17.28
CA GLY A 256 9.97 1.13 -18.32
C GLY A 256 9.27 -0.24 -18.23
N THR A 257 8.51 -0.54 -17.17
CA THR A 257 8.01 -1.90 -16.94
C THR A 257 6.54 -2.13 -17.35
N THR A 258 5.84 -1.11 -17.86
CA THR A 258 4.50 -1.27 -18.45
C THR A 258 4.50 -0.83 -19.91
N GLY A 259 3.72 -1.53 -20.74
CA GLY A 259 3.58 -1.27 -22.17
C GLY A 259 2.32 -1.92 -22.74
N TYR A 260 2.10 -1.83 -24.02
CA TYR A 260 0.95 -2.48 -24.68
C TYR A 260 1.10 -4.01 -24.66
N PRO A 261 -0.01 -4.77 -24.44
CA PRO A 261 0.03 -6.22 -24.41
C PRO A 261 0.42 -6.81 -25.77
N ASN A 262 1.33 -7.80 -25.75
CA ASN A 262 1.71 -8.52 -26.95
C ASN A 262 0.71 -9.64 -27.29
N LEU A 263 -0.28 -9.33 -28.11
CA LEU A 263 -1.35 -10.26 -28.47
C LEU A 263 -0.90 -11.40 -29.41
N LYS A 264 0.31 -11.37 -29.96
CA LYS A 264 0.77 -12.37 -30.92
C LYS A 264 1.09 -13.74 -30.27
N LYS A 265 1.43 -13.80 -29.01
CA LYS A 265 1.69 -15.06 -28.26
C LYS A 265 0.42 -15.87 -27.93
N ARG A 266 -0.78 -15.25 -27.91
CA ARG A 266 -2.05 -15.93 -27.60
C ARG A 266 -2.43 -17.06 -28.56
N LYS A 267 -1.90 -17.09 -29.80
CA LYS A 267 -2.29 -18.08 -30.84
C LYS A 267 -1.52 -19.39 -30.78
N ILE A 268 -0.51 -19.56 -29.95
CA ILE A 268 0.37 -20.75 -29.97
C ILE A 268 -0.07 -21.79 -28.92
N SER A 269 -0.83 -21.43 -27.90
CA SER A 269 -1.22 -22.34 -26.80
C SER A 269 -2.48 -23.20 -27.07
N THR A 270 -3.16 -23.03 -28.20
CA THR A 270 -4.39 -23.79 -28.51
C THR A 270 -4.16 -25.01 -29.42
N LYS A 271 -2.89 -25.43 -29.64
CA LYS A 271 -2.57 -26.64 -30.35
C LYS A 271 -1.45 -27.41 -29.63
N LYS A 272 -1.82 -28.17 -28.62
CA LYS A 272 -1.20 -29.47 -28.30
C LYS A 272 -2.13 -30.25 -27.39
#